data_4daaefc17b3d3c694712fcf0a692fc0e
#
_entry.id   4daaefc17b3d3c694712fcf0a692fc0e
#
_cell.length_a   1.000
_cell.length_b   1.000
_cell.length_c   1.000
_cell.angle_alpha   90.00
_cell.angle_beta   90.00
_cell.angle_gamma   90.00
#
_symmetry.space_group_name_H-M   'P 1'
#
loop_
_entity.id
_entity.type
_entity.pdbx_description
1 polymer ?
#
loop_
_entity_poly.entity_id
_entity_poly.type
_entity_poly.pdbx_seq_one_letter_code
_entity_poly.pdbx_strand_id
1 'polypeptide(L)'
;MARSIDPAPRAVRGFVPARTDEERFLMRHVEDLARAAEGRGIARYSGFLSDREQDLARAALNRADVPESDHHFEGGWPGAERKLLCLEPEGCYPASPLCCVKLTCRTLSGAALPGHKDYLGSLMGLELRREALGDIVLPADTPGTAYVFALETAGELICRELLQVGRTEVTTTLLSLDEVPEFPQA
;
A
#
# COMPACT_ATOMS: atom_id res chain seq x y z
N MET A 1 39.33 8.94 -32.65
CA MET A 1 38.06 8.28 -32.98
C MET A 1 37.46 7.75 -31.68
N ALA A 2 36.50 8.49 -31.12
CA ALA A 2 35.78 8.05 -29.94
C ALA A 2 34.69 7.08 -30.38
N ARG A 3 34.74 5.83 -29.89
CA ARG A 3 33.67 4.87 -30.08
C ARG A 3 32.45 5.34 -29.26
N SER A 4 31.38 5.70 -29.93
CA SER A 4 30.07 5.88 -29.35
C SER A 4 29.69 4.55 -28.67
N ILE A 5 29.60 4.56 -27.36
CA ILE A 5 29.01 3.44 -26.62
C ILE A 5 27.50 3.64 -26.76
N ASP A 6 26.87 2.89 -27.65
CA ASP A 6 25.41 2.77 -27.66
C ASP A 6 25.00 2.32 -26.25
N PRO A 7 24.05 3.03 -25.61
CA PRO A 7 23.49 2.54 -24.37
C PRO A 7 22.87 1.18 -24.67
N ALA A 8 23.27 0.18 -23.87
CA ALA A 8 22.68 -1.14 -23.95
C ALA A 8 21.15 -1.02 -24.02
N PRO A 9 20.49 -1.78 -24.91
CA PRO A 9 19.04 -1.70 -25.02
C PRO A 9 18.48 -1.91 -23.62
N ARG A 10 17.72 -0.92 -23.13
CA ARG A 10 16.98 -1.06 -21.88
C ARG A 10 16.27 -2.39 -21.98
N ALA A 11 16.64 -3.33 -21.11
CA ALA A 11 15.95 -4.60 -21.04
C ALA A 11 14.47 -4.27 -21.05
N VAL A 12 13.77 -4.74 -22.06
CA VAL A 12 12.30 -4.65 -22.14
C VAL A 12 11.87 -5.33 -20.86
N ARG A 13 11.53 -4.53 -19.85
CA ARG A 13 11.07 -5.03 -18.55
C ARG A 13 9.93 -5.94 -18.89
N GLY A 14 10.12 -7.22 -18.59
CA GLY A 14 9.40 -8.31 -19.22
C GLY A 14 7.91 -8.03 -19.28
N PHE A 15 7.33 -8.28 -20.40
CA PHE A 15 5.89 -8.33 -20.57
C PHE A 15 5.30 -9.23 -19.48
N VAL A 16 4.53 -8.64 -18.59
CA VAL A 16 3.81 -9.37 -17.54
C VAL A 16 2.41 -9.63 -18.04
N PRO A 17 2.11 -10.85 -18.51
CA PRO A 17 0.78 -11.14 -19.01
C PRO A 17 -0.21 -11.27 -17.85
N ALA A 18 -1.35 -10.64 -17.99
CA ALA A 18 -2.48 -10.88 -17.10
C ALA A 18 -2.96 -12.34 -17.26
N ARG A 19 -3.13 -13.04 -16.14
CA ARG A 19 -3.50 -14.45 -16.10
C ARG A 19 -4.97 -14.67 -15.77
N THR A 20 -5.58 -13.73 -15.07
CA THR A 20 -6.97 -13.80 -14.60
C THR A 20 -7.78 -12.60 -15.08
N ASP A 21 -9.09 -12.69 -14.95
CA ASP A 21 -9.99 -11.57 -15.28
C ASP A 21 -9.81 -10.40 -14.30
N GLU A 22 -9.54 -10.69 -13.03
CA GLU A 22 -9.23 -9.67 -12.03
C GLU A 22 -7.95 -8.92 -12.39
N GLU A 23 -6.91 -9.61 -12.84
CA GLU A 23 -5.67 -8.98 -13.29
C GLU A 23 -5.88 -8.10 -14.53
N ARG A 24 -6.69 -8.55 -15.48
CA ARG A 24 -7.05 -7.74 -16.67
C ARG A 24 -7.86 -6.52 -16.27
N PHE A 25 -8.78 -6.69 -15.33
CA PHE A 25 -9.56 -5.58 -14.77
C PHE A 25 -8.65 -4.55 -14.09
N LEU A 26 -7.69 -5.01 -13.28
CA LEU A 26 -6.71 -4.14 -12.63
C LEU A 26 -5.93 -3.32 -13.66
N MET A 27 -5.42 -3.95 -14.72
CA MET A 27 -4.67 -3.24 -15.75
C MET A 27 -5.51 -2.17 -16.44
N ARG A 28 -6.76 -2.46 -16.77
CA ARG A 28 -7.68 -1.46 -17.33
C ARG A 28 -7.98 -0.33 -16.35
N HIS A 29 -8.17 -0.67 -15.08
CA HIS A 29 -8.38 0.32 -14.03
C HIS A 29 -7.20 1.28 -13.89
N VAL A 30 -5.97 0.77 -13.95
CA VAL A 30 -4.75 1.59 -13.93
C VAL A 30 -4.68 2.52 -15.15
N GLU A 31 -5.00 2.02 -16.33
CA GLU A 31 -5.06 2.83 -17.56
C GLU A 31 -6.12 3.94 -17.45
N ASP A 32 -7.27 3.64 -16.86
CA ASP A 32 -8.34 4.62 -16.64
C ASP A 32 -7.95 5.68 -15.61
N LEU A 33 -7.25 5.29 -14.54
CA LEU A 33 -6.69 6.22 -13.55
C LEU A 33 -5.67 7.16 -14.20
N ALA A 34 -4.81 6.63 -15.05
CA ALA A 34 -3.80 7.42 -15.78
C ALA A 34 -4.47 8.46 -16.69
N ARG A 35 -5.49 8.08 -17.43
CA ARG A 35 -6.27 9.03 -18.27
C ARG A 35 -7.00 10.07 -17.42
N ALA A 36 -7.55 9.67 -16.27
CA ALA A 36 -8.25 10.59 -15.38
C ALA A 36 -7.30 11.60 -14.71
N ALA A 37 -6.05 11.23 -14.47
CA ALA A 37 -5.02 12.12 -13.91
C ALA A 37 -4.49 13.11 -14.96
N GLU A 38 -4.48 12.70 -16.24
CA GLU A 38 -3.92 13.51 -17.33
C GLU A 38 -4.66 14.85 -17.48
N GLY A 39 -3.89 15.93 -17.50
CA GLY A 39 -4.40 17.28 -17.77
C GLY A 39 -5.32 17.90 -16.73
N ARG A 40 -5.56 17.25 -15.59
CA ARG A 40 -6.50 17.76 -14.56
C ARG A 40 -5.84 18.34 -13.32
N GLY A 41 -4.52 18.17 -13.15
CA GLY A 41 -3.80 18.65 -11.95
C GLY A 41 -4.27 18.04 -10.63
N ILE A 42 -4.99 16.91 -10.67
CA ILE A 42 -5.50 16.21 -9.51
C ILE A 42 -4.80 14.86 -9.41
N ALA A 43 -4.16 14.61 -8.27
CA ALA A 43 -3.58 13.32 -7.96
C ALA A 43 -4.65 12.22 -7.93
N ARG A 44 -4.28 11.03 -8.42
CA ARG A 44 -5.11 9.84 -8.38
C ARG A 44 -4.35 8.71 -7.70
N TYR A 45 -5.07 7.85 -7.04
CA TYR A 45 -4.50 6.76 -6.25
C TYR A 45 -5.24 5.47 -6.54
N SER A 46 -4.48 4.37 -6.61
CA SER A 46 -5.06 3.03 -6.58
C SER A 46 -5.36 2.60 -5.14
N GLY A 47 -5.97 1.44 -4.97
CA GLY A 47 -5.87 0.71 -3.70
C GLY A 47 -4.46 0.13 -3.50
N PHE A 48 -4.21 -0.50 -2.35
CA PHE A 48 -2.97 -1.22 -2.09
C PHE A 48 -2.83 -2.43 -3.00
N LEU A 49 -1.67 -2.56 -3.60
CA LEU A 49 -1.33 -3.59 -4.58
C LEU A 49 -0.28 -4.54 -4.00
N SER A 50 -0.46 -5.84 -4.24
CA SER A 50 0.57 -6.85 -4.00
C SER A 50 1.74 -6.67 -4.97
N ASP A 51 2.86 -7.37 -4.75
CA ASP A 51 4.01 -7.32 -5.65
C ASP A 51 3.62 -7.67 -7.10
N ARG A 52 2.85 -8.71 -7.28
CA ARG A 52 2.33 -9.12 -8.59
C ARG A 52 1.46 -8.03 -9.23
N GLU A 53 0.55 -7.47 -8.47
CA GLU A 53 -0.33 -6.40 -8.92
C GLU A 53 0.44 -5.12 -9.26
N GLN A 54 1.51 -4.80 -8.52
CA GLN A 54 2.42 -3.69 -8.85
C GLN A 54 3.10 -3.90 -10.20
N ASP A 55 3.54 -5.12 -10.51
CA ASP A 55 4.14 -5.43 -11.81
C ASP A 55 3.13 -5.27 -12.95
N LEU A 56 1.90 -5.70 -12.75
CA LEU A 56 0.80 -5.50 -13.71
C LEU A 56 0.48 -4.01 -13.90
N ALA A 57 0.48 -3.24 -12.81
CA ALA A 57 0.27 -1.80 -12.87
C ALA A 57 1.39 -1.10 -13.65
N ARG A 58 2.64 -1.47 -13.45
CA ARG A 58 3.77 -0.94 -14.23
C ARG A 58 3.62 -1.25 -15.71
N ALA A 59 3.21 -2.46 -16.06
CA ALA A 59 2.97 -2.84 -17.44
C ALA A 59 1.84 -2.02 -18.08
N ALA A 60 0.76 -1.76 -17.35
CA ALA A 60 -0.34 -0.92 -17.79
C ALA A 60 0.09 0.54 -18.00
N LEU A 61 0.89 1.09 -17.07
CA LEU A 61 1.43 2.45 -17.19
C LEU A 61 2.36 2.59 -18.40
N ASN A 62 3.18 1.58 -18.68
CA ASN A 62 4.04 1.57 -19.87
C ASN A 62 3.22 1.55 -21.15
N ARG A 63 2.12 0.81 -21.22
CA ARG A 63 1.22 0.80 -22.38
C ARG A 63 0.52 2.15 -22.59
N ALA A 64 0.21 2.83 -21.49
CA ALA A 64 -0.43 4.14 -21.51
C ALA A 64 0.56 5.29 -21.71
N ASP A 65 1.85 5.00 -21.91
CA ASP A 65 2.94 5.98 -22.08
C ASP A 65 3.01 7.01 -20.95
N VAL A 66 2.74 6.58 -19.72
CA VAL A 66 2.81 7.46 -18.54
C VAL A 66 4.27 7.69 -18.18
N PRO A 67 4.74 8.95 -18.09
CA PRO A 67 6.11 9.26 -17.69
C PRO A 67 6.44 8.73 -16.30
N GLU A 68 7.65 8.23 -16.07
CA GLU A 68 8.09 7.78 -14.76
C GLU A 68 8.05 8.89 -13.69
N SER A 69 8.18 10.15 -14.10
CA SER A 69 8.07 11.31 -13.23
C SER A 69 6.65 11.57 -12.70
N ASP A 70 5.63 11.02 -13.35
CA ASP A 70 4.23 11.29 -13.05
C ASP A 70 3.59 10.24 -12.13
N HIS A 71 4.33 9.20 -11.78
CA HIS A 71 3.84 8.16 -10.90
C HIS A 71 4.93 7.61 -9.97
N HIS A 72 4.48 7.08 -8.84
CA HIS A 72 5.32 6.31 -7.90
C HIS A 72 4.47 5.33 -7.10
N PHE A 73 5.13 4.41 -6.43
CA PHE A 73 4.48 3.48 -5.51
C PHE A 73 4.85 3.83 -4.07
N GLU A 74 3.86 3.85 -3.19
CA GLU A 74 4.02 4.25 -1.80
C GLU A 74 3.34 3.26 -0.86
N GLY A 75 4.05 2.80 0.16
CA GLY A 75 3.52 1.86 1.16
C GLY A 75 3.52 2.39 2.59
N GLY A 76 4.03 3.59 2.81
CA GLY A 76 4.03 4.26 4.11
C GLY A 76 5.25 3.98 4.99
N TRP A 77 6.08 3.00 4.64
CA TRP A 77 7.33 2.71 5.34
C TRP A 77 8.34 2.06 4.38
N PRO A 78 9.68 2.13 4.70
CA PRO A 78 10.71 1.72 3.73
C PRO A 78 10.67 0.24 3.30
N GLY A 79 10.20 -0.64 4.16
CA GLY A 79 10.08 -2.08 3.87
C GLY A 79 8.73 -2.53 3.33
N ALA A 80 7.88 -1.60 2.88
CA ALA A 80 6.53 -1.92 2.46
C ALA A 80 6.49 -2.90 1.28
N GLU A 81 5.73 -3.96 1.41
CA GLU A 81 5.44 -4.91 0.34
C GLU A 81 4.17 -4.51 -0.43
N ARG A 82 3.12 -4.12 0.27
CA ARG A 82 1.89 -3.62 -0.33
C ARG A 82 1.98 -2.10 -0.51
N LYS A 83 1.73 -1.64 -1.73
CA LYS A 83 1.90 -0.23 -2.07
C LYS A 83 0.73 0.30 -2.87
N LEU A 84 0.41 1.56 -2.65
CA LEU A 84 -0.46 2.33 -3.53
C LEU A 84 0.30 2.74 -4.79
N LEU A 85 -0.38 2.74 -5.92
CA LEU A 85 0.06 3.50 -7.07
C LEU A 85 -0.44 4.94 -6.92
N CYS A 86 0.48 5.89 -6.94
CA CYS A 86 0.20 7.31 -6.91
C CYS A 86 0.46 7.89 -8.30
N LEU A 87 -0.55 8.53 -8.88
CA LEU A 87 -0.47 9.24 -10.16
C LEU A 87 -0.53 10.74 -9.86
N GLU A 88 0.62 11.38 -9.92
CA GLU A 88 0.82 12.78 -9.56
C GLU A 88 1.47 13.51 -10.73
N PRO A 89 0.70 13.92 -11.76
CA PRO A 89 1.23 14.70 -12.88
C PRO A 89 1.79 16.03 -12.38
N GLU A 90 2.70 16.59 -13.15
CA GLU A 90 3.35 17.87 -12.83
C GLU A 90 2.32 18.95 -12.54
N GLY A 91 2.54 19.70 -11.46
CA GLY A 91 1.67 20.80 -11.03
C GLY A 91 0.46 20.39 -10.20
N CYS A 92 0.28 19.09 -9.89
CA CYS A 92 -0.75 18.69 -8.94
C CYS A 92 -0.25 18.82 -7.50
N TYR A 93 -1.18 19.03 -6.56
CA TYR A 93 -0.86 19.00 -5.14
C TYR A 93 -0.76 17.53 -4.70
N PRO A 94 0.40 17.10 -4.17
CA PRO A 94 0.51 15.77 -3.59
C PRO A 94 -0.38 15.69 -2.35
N ALA A 95 -1.32 14.78 -2.37
CA ALA A 95 -2.11 14.43 -1.20
C ALA A 95 -1.96 12.92 -0.99
N SER A 96 -1.37 12.52 0.12
CA SER A 96 -1.28 11.10 0.43
C SER A 96 -2.55 10.67 1.17
N PRO A 97 -3.34 9.73 0.63
CA PRO A 97 -4.50 9.18 1.34
C PRO A 97 -4.09 8.13 2.38
N LEU A 98 -2.80 7.99 2.65
CA LEU A 98 -2.19 6.93 3.41
C LEU A 98 -2.04 7.33 4.88
N CYS A 99 -2.45 6.45 5.78
CA CYS A 99 -2.25 6.61 7.21
C CYS A 99 -1.74 5.31 7.84
N CYS A 100 -1.42 5.37 9.13
CA CYS A 100 -1.06 4.21 9.92
C CYS A 100 -1.95 4.15 11.16
N VAL A 101 -2.42 2.97 11.51
CA VAL A 101 -3.13 2.72 12.77
C VAL A 101 -2.23 1.90 13.68
N LYS A 102 -1.91 2.44 14.84
CA LYS A 102 -1.22 1.72 15.90
C LYS A 102 -2.24 0.96 16.73
N LEU A 103 -2.06 -0.34 16.84
CA LEU A 103 -2.88 -1.24 17.66
C LEU A 103 -2.06 -1.73 18.86
N THR A 104 -2.56 -1.51 20.04
CA THR A 104 -1.91 -1.96 21.28
C THR A 104 -2.81 -2.95 22.00
N CYS A 105 -2.32 -4.17 22.18
CA CYS A 105 -3.05 -5.21 22.92
C CYS A 105 -3.06 -4.93 24.41
N ARG A 106 -4.22 -5.10 25.03
CA ARG A 106 -4.31 -5.27 26.48
C ARG A 106 -3.94 -6.70 26.81
N THR A 107 -2.71 -6.91 27.24
CA THR A 107 -2.26 -8.24 27.62
C THR A 107 -2.64 -8.54 29.06
N LEU A 108 -3.46 -9.57 29.24
CA LEU A 108 -3.54 -10.28 30.51
C LEU A 108 -2.33 -11.22 30.61
N SER A 109 -1.67 -11.28 31.74
CA SER A 109 -0.48 -12.10 31.95
C SER A 109 -0.77 -13.55 31.54
N GLY A 110 0.04 -14.12 30.67
CA GLY A 110 -0.07 -15.50 30.21
C GLY A 110 -0.94 -15.74 28.96
N ALA A 111 -1.57 -14.71 28.38
CA ALA A 111 -2.31 -14.86 27.13
C ALA A 111 -1.37 -14.82 25.91
N ALA A 112 -1.65 -15.66 24.92
CA ALA A 112 -0.95 -15.62 23.64
C ALA A 112 -1.30 -14.32 22.89
N LEU A 113 -0.28 -13.64 22.34
CA LEU A 113 -0.47 -12.43 21.53
C LEU A 113 -1.02 -12.79 20.14
N PRO A 114 -1.86 -11.93 19.56
CA PRO A 114 -2.35 -12.13 18.20
C PRO A 114 -1.20 -12.14 17.19
N GLY A 115 -1.27 -13.02 16.20
CA GLY A 115 -0.38 -13.03 15.05
C GLY A 115 -0.96 -12.26 13.88
N HIS A 116 -0.20 -12.20 12.79
CA HIS A 116 -0.58 -11.48 11.57
C HIS A 116 -1.97 -11.90 11.05
N LYS A 117 -2.27 -13.20 11.04
CA LYS A 117 -3.57 -13.70 10.57
C LYS A 117 -4.74 -13.24 11.44
N ASP A 118 -4.52 -13.11 12.74
CA ASP A 118 -5.55 -12.65 13.67
C ASP A 118 -5.90 -11.17 13.41
N TYR A 119 -4.89 -10.34 13.19
CA TYR A 119 -5.08 -8.94 12.81
C TYR A 119 -5.81 -8.82 11.48
N LEU A 120 -5.32 -9.51 10.45
CA LEU A 120 -5.93 -9.46 9.13
C LEU A 120 -7.40 -9.94 9.17
N GLY A 121 -7.68 -11.04 9.84
CA GLY A 121 -9.03 -11.57 9.98
C GLY A 121 -9.98 -10.60 10.69
N SER A 122 -9.52 -9.96 11.76
CA SER A 122 -10.32 -8.98 12.50
C SER A 122 -10.58 -7.70 11.68
N LEU A 123 -9.58 -7.24 10.93
CA LEU A 123 -9.72 -6.09 10.03
C LEU A 123 -10.69 -6.39 8.88
N MET A 124 -10.58 -7.56 8.27
CA MET A 124 -11.50 -7.99 7.21
C MET A 124 -12.93 -8.19 7.72
N GLY A 125 -13.08 -8.51 9.00
CA GLY A 125 -14.38 -8.58 9.69
C GLY A 125 -15.09 -7.23 9.81
N LEU A 126 -14.42 -6.12 9.61
CA LEU A 126 -15.01 -4.77 9.52
C LEU A 126 -15.57 -4.45 8.12
N GLU A 127 -15.66 -5.44 7.24
CA GLU A 127 -16.11 -5.28 5.85
C GLU A 127 -15.19 -4.39 5.00
N LEU A 128 -13.95 -4.21 5.43
CA LEU A 128 -12.93 -3.51 4.65
C LEU A 128 -12.49 -4.36 3.45
N ARG A 129 -12.34 -3.71 2.31
CA ARG A 129 -11.72 -4.35 1.14
C ARG A 129 -10.22 -4.50 1.38
N ARG A 130 -9.64 -5.58 0.85
CA ARG A 130 -8.19 -5.81 0.98
C ARG A 130 -7.35 -4.67 0.40
N GLU A 131 -7.84 -4.03 -0.64
CA GLU A 131 -7.20 -2.89 -1.30
C GLU A 131 -7.14 -1.63 -0.42
N ALA A 132 -7.96 -1.54 0.61
CA ALA A 132 -7.92 -0.45 1.59
C ALA A 132 -6.83 -0.64 2.66
N LEU A 133 -6.24 -1.83 2.73
CA LEU A 133 -5.25 -2.22 3.73
C LEU A 133 -3.88 -2.48 3.09
N GLY A 134 -2.87 -1.82 3.62
CA GLY A 134 -1.47 -2.08 3.32
C GLY A 134 -0.87 -3.18 4.19
N ASP A 135 0.38 -3.01 4.55
CA ASP A 135 1.09 -3.94 5.42
C ASP A 135 0.60 -3.88 6.86
N ILE A 136 0.68 -5.02 7.51
CA ILE A 136 0.53 -5.16 8.96
C ILE A 136 1.91 -5.50 9.52
N VAL A 137 2.49 -4.57 10.28
CA VAL A 137 3.83 -4.73 10.85
C VAL A 137 3.72 -5.08 12.33
N LEU A 138 4.35 -6.18 12.71
CA LEU A 138 4.44 -6.65 14.09
C LEU A 138 5.90 -6.54 14.55
N PRO A 139 6.33 -5.40 15.14
CA PRO A 139 7.72 -5.23 15.54
C PRO A 139 8.09 -6.21 16.65
N ALA A 140 9.25 -6.89 16.50
CA ALA A 140 9.72 -7.87 17.47
C ALA A 140 10.13 -7.25 18.82
N ASP A 141 10.53 -5.99 18.81
CA ASP A 141 10.96 -5.23 19.98
C ASP A 141 9.80 -4.65 20.81
N THR A 142 8.59 -4.65 20.27
CA THR A 142 7.37 -4.17 20.92
C THR A 142 6.25 -5.21 20.85
N PRO A 143 6.37 -6.34 21.57
CA PRO A 143 5.33 -7.37 21.57
C PRO A 143 3.97 -6.80 21.97
N GLY A 144 2.92 -7.23 21.30
CA GLY A 144 1.56 -6.74 21.54
C GLY A 144 1.22 -5.43 20.86
N THR A 145 2.13 -4.87 20.08
CA THR A 145 1.88 -3.69 19.25
C THR A 145 1.91 -4.08 17.78
N ALA A 146 0.97 -3.57 17.02
CA ALA A 146 0.91 -3.71 15.57
C ALA A 146 0.70 -2.36 14.90
N TYR A 147 1.23 -2.23 13.70
CA TYR A 147 1.04 -1.06 12.86
C TYR A 147 0.37 -1.49 11.54
N VAL A 148 -0.77 -0.92 11.26
CA VAL A 148 -1.55 -1.22 10.05
C VAL A 148 -1.53 0.00 9.14
N PHE A 149 -0.95 -0.15 7.97
CA PHE A 149 -1.01 0.87 6.94
C PHE A 149 -2.31 0.73 6.18
N ALA A 150 -2.98 1.84 5.96
CA ALA A 150 -4.32 1.85 5.40
C ALA A 150 -4.59 3.14 4.63
N LEU A 151 -5.63 3.12 3.80
CA LEU A 151 -6.24 4.35 3.31
C LEU A 151 -6.84 5.12 4.50
N GLU A 152 -6.79 6.43 4.46
CA GLU A 152 -7.23 7.30 5.56
C GLU A 152 -8.65 6.98 6.04
N THR A 153 -9.59 6.80 5.12
CA THR A 153 -10.98 6.41 5.44
C THR A 153 -11.07 5.05 6.13
N ALA A 154 -10.25 4.09 5.73
CA ALA A 154 -10.16 2.78 6.38
C ALA A 154 -9.52 2.89 7.77
N GLY A 155 -8.48 3.71 7.92
CA GLY A 155 -7.85 3.98 9.22
C GLY A 155 -8.80 4.58 10.22
N GLU A 156 -9.63 5.53 9.81
CA GLU A 156 -10.68 6.13 10.65
C GLU A 156 -11.72 5.09 11.08
N LEU A 157 -12.15 4.23 10.16
CA LEU A 157 -13.08 3.14 10.47
C LEU A 157 -12.49 2.16 11.48
N ILE A 158 -11.23 1.76 11.30
CA ILE A 158 -10.52 0.87 12.22
C ILE A 158 -10.48 1.49 13.63
N CYS A 159 -10.11 2.75 13.75
CA CYS A 159 -10.07 3.44 15.04
C CYS A 159 -11.42 3.54 15.72
N ARG A 160 -12.49 3.63 14.95
CA ARG A 160 -13.85 3.73 15.48
C ARG A 160 -14.45 2.38 15.86
N GLU A 161 -14.20 1.34 15.09
CA GLU A 161 -14.93 0.08 15.17
C GLU A 161 -14.13 -1.10 15.75
N LEU A 162 -12.80 -1.09 15.65
CA LEU A 162 -11.98 -2.22 16.09
C LEU A 162 -11.73 -2.16 17.60
N LEU A 163 -12.32 -3.06 18.35
CA LEU A 163 -12.19 -3.14 19.81
C LEU A 163 -11.38 -4.35 20.26
N GLN A 164 -11.29 -5.38 19.44
CA GLN A 164 -10.56 -6.59 19.75
C GLN A 164 -10.01 -7.27 18.49
N VAL A 165 -8.92 -7.97 18.66
CA VAL A 165 -8.30 -8.81 17.64
C VAL A 165 -8.30 -10.26 18.18
N GLY A 166 -9.05 -11.13 17.49
CA GLY A 166 -9.36 -12.44 18.04
C GLY A 166 -10.10 -12.30 19.38
N ARG A 167 -9.48 -12.75 20.49
CA ARG A 167 -10.02 -12.63 21.83
C ARG A 167 -9.34 -11.53 22.66
N THR A 168 -8.43 -10.79 22.07
CA THR A 168 -7.61 -9.79 22.78
C THR A 168 -8.18 -8.40 22.54
N GLU A 169 -8.46 -7.68 23.61
CA GLU A 169 -8.84 -6.26 23.53
C GLU A 169 -7.66 -5.43 23.00
N VAL A 170 -7.94 -4.49 22.14
CA VAL A 170 -6.95 -3.57 21.59
C VAL A 170 -7.39 -2.12 21.75
N THR A 171 -6.41 -1.24 21.87
CA THR A 171 -6.59 0.20 21.74
C THR A 171 -6.01 0.62 20.40
N THR A 172 -6.66 1.57 19.74
CA THR A 172 -6.28 2.06 18.42
C THR A 172 -5.86 3.52 18.49
N THR A 173 -4.83 3.88 17.76
CA THR A 173 -4.37 5.26 17.59
C THR A 173 -4.09 5.53 16.13
N LEU A 174 -4.72 6.56 15.58
CA LEU A 174 -4.44 7.00 14.22
C LEU A 174 -3.16 7.83 14.21
N LEU A 175 -2.19 7.43 13.39
CA LEU A 175 -0.92 8.10 13.22
C LEU A 175 -0.83 8.70 11.81
N SER A 176 -0.23 9.89 11.72
CA SER A 176 0.32 10.36 10.46
C SER A 176 1.59 9.57 10.12
N LEU A 177 2.02 9.57 8.86
CA LEU A 177 3.23 8.84 8.47
C LEU A 177 4.49 9.34 9.20
N ASP A 178 4.54 10.62 9.56
CA ASP A 178 5.64 11.21 10.32
C ASP A 178 5.77 10.66 11.75
N GLU A 179 4.68 10.15 12.30
CA GLU A 179 4.62 9.57 13.65
C GLU A 179 4.95 8.07 13.68
N VAL A 180 5.08 7.45 12.51
CA VAL A 180 5.41 6.02 12.41
C VAL A 180 6.87 5.81 12.81
N PRO A 181 7.17 4.91 13.77
CA PRO A 181 8.54 4.64 14.16
C PRO A 181 9.32 3.91 13.06
N GLU A 182 10.62 3.96 13.13
CA GLU A 182 11.48 3.09 12.33
C GLU A 182 11.35 1.66 12.86
N PHE A 183 11.09 0.71 11.95
CA PHE A 183 11.04 -0.69 12.31
C PHE A 183 12.41 -1.32 12.09
N PRO A 184 12.89 -2.16 13.05
CA PRO A 184 14.13 -2.90 12.83
C PRO A 184 13.96 -3.80 11.60
N GLN A 185 14.87 -3.65 10.65
CA GLN A 185 14.92 -4.55 9.50
C GLN A 185 15.41 -5.92 9.97
N ALA A 186 14.66 -6.93 9.60
CA ALA A 186 15.09 -8.31 9.85
C ALA A 186 16.30 -8.68 8.97
#